data_69ec4458c765be5668a57111803f4423
#
_entry.id   69ec4458c765be5668a57111803f4423
#
_cell.length_a   1.000
_cell.length_b   1.000
_cell.length_c   1.000
_cell.angle_alpha   90.00
_cell.angle_beta   90.00
_cell.angle_gamma   90.00
#
_symmetry.space_group_name_H-M   'P 1'
#
loop_
_entity.id
_entity.type
_entity.pdbx_description
1 polymer ?
#
loop_
_entity_poly.entity_id
_entity_poly.type
_entity_poly.pdbx_seq_one_letter_code
_entity_poly.pdbx_strand_id
1 'polypeptide(L)'
;NGLVGSEMCIRDRDWVSDVVKQLKLQDARVIEADYGKLPDLSQVDPARDLVFTWNGTTSGVRVPNADFIAGDREGLAICDATSAAFAMPLDFDKLDVVTWSWQKVLGGEAAHGMLALGPRAVERLESYAPPWPLPKIFRLTKAGKLNEGVFRGETINTPSMLCVEDALDGLRWAESLGGAEALIARSEVNLAAVAAWVAERDWAGFLAEEPETRSSTSICLKIVDPWFQALDGEARAKTAKDLASLLDGEGVAFDIGSYRAAPPGLRIWGGATVETADIEALLPWLDWAFAAVKSGSRRAA
;
A
#
# COMPACT_ATOMS: atom_id res chain seq x y z
N ASN A 1 -12.19 7.28 18.44
CA ASN A 1 -11.42 7.20 17.20
C ASN A 1 -10.27 6.21 17.39
N GLY A 2 -10.37 5.04 16.77
CA GLY A 2 -9.31 4.05 16.75
C GLY A 2 -8.50 4.22 15.47
N LEU A 3 -7.18 4.23 15.58
CA LEU A 3 -6.25 4.19 14.45
C LEU A 3 -5.53 2.86 14.48
N VAL A 4 -5.53 2.14 13.38
CA VAL A 4 -4.69 0.97 13.18
C VAL A 4 -3.68 1.30 12.10
N GLY A 5 -2.41 1.30 12.45
CA GLY A 5 -1.32 1.46 11.51
C GLY A 5 -0.17 0.55 11.89
N SER A 6 0.54 -0.03 10.94
CA SER A 6 1.89 -0.49 11.24
C SER A 6 2.76 0.75 11.38
N GLU A 7 3.55 0.91 12.44
CA GLU A 7 4.41 2.09 12.70
C GLU A 7 5.26 2.56 11.52
N MET A 8 5.14 1.91 10.41
CA MET A 8 6.25 1.78 9.50
C MET A 8 5.93 1.99 8.04
N CYS A 9 4.74 2.30 7.66
CA CYS A 9 4.49 2.95 6.39
C CYS A 9 4.54 4.47 6.61
N ILE A 10 5.28 5.22 5.79
CA ILE A 10 5.29 6.69 5.86
C ILE A 10 3.87 7.22 5.75
N ARG A 11 3.01 6.61 4.93
CA ARG A 11 1.59 6.96 4.83
C ARG A 11 0.84 6.69 6.13
N ASP A 12 1.06 5.55 6.77
CA ASP A 12 0.40 5.23 8.05
C ASP A 12 0.82 6.21 9.14
N ARG A 13 2.11 6.58 9.19
CA ARG A 13 2.61 7.63 10.09
C ARG A 13 2.03 9.01 9.77
N ASP A 14 1.91 9.35 8.49
CA ASP A 14 1.34 10.62 8.07
C ASP A 14 -0.14 10.67 8.44
N TRP A 15 -0.92 9.61 8.18
CA TRP A 15 -2.32 9.52 8.60
C TRP A 15 -2.47 9.58 10.12
N VAL A 16 -1.66 8.81 10.86
CA VAL A 16 -1.65 8.88 12.34
C VAL A 16 -1.27 10.28 12.80
N SER A 17 -0.25 10.88 12.20
CA SER A 17 0.18 12.25 12.52
C SER A 17 -0.91 13.26 12.22
N ASP A 18 -1.61 13.13 11.10
CA ASP A 18 -2.71 14.03 10.74
C ASP A 18 -3.87 13.92 11.73
N VAL A 19 -4.29 12.71 12.07
CA VAL A 19 -5.37 12.50 13.05
C VAL A 19 -4.96 12.99 14.43
N VAL A 20 -3.78 12.65 14.91
CA VAL A 20 -3.34 12.97 16.28
C VAL A 20 -2.86 14.40 16.40
N LYS A 21 -2.03 14.88 15.46
CA LYS A 21 -1.34 16.18 15.59
C LYS A 21 -2.05 17.31 14.85
N GLN A 22 -2.65 17.05 13.68
CA GLN A 22 -3.29 18.11 12.88
C GLN A 22 -4.77 18.26 13.24
N LEU A 23 -5.54 17.17 13.26
CA LEU A 23 -6.93 17.20 13.73
C LEU A 23 -7.03 17.35 15.24
N LYS A 24 -5.94 17.08 15.98
CA LYS A 24 -5.86 17.21 17.43
C LYS A 24 -6.96 16.47 18.18
N LEU A 25 -7.32 15.28 17.68
CA LEU A 25 -8.30 14.45 18.35
C LEU A 25 -7.72 13.98 19.69
N GLN A 26 -8.33 14.40 20.78
CA GLN A 26 -7.84 14.16 22.16
C GLN A 26 -7.96 12.68 22.56
N ASP A 27 -8.78 11.92 21.88
CA ASP A 27 -9.19 10.56 22.20
C ASP A 27 -8.76 9.55 21.13
N ALA A 28 -7.71 9.86 20.37
CA ALA A 28 -7.16 8.93 19.39
C ALA A 28 -6.37 7.82 20.08
N ARG A 29 -6.65 6.55 19.70
CA ARG A 29 -5.89 5.36 20.10
C ARG A 29 -5.11 4.85 18.91
N VAL A 30 -3.80 4.68 19.05
CA VAL A 30 -2.93 4.11 18.02
C VAL A 30 -2.66 2.65 18.34
N ILE A 31 -2.87 1.76 17.36
CA ILE A 31 -2.53 0.34 17.44
C ILE A 31 -1.44 0.10 16.39
N GLU A 32 -0.26 -0.28 16.82
CA GLU A 32 0.94 -0.34 15.99
C GLU A 32 1.72 -1.63 16.21
N ALA A 33 2.57 -1.99 15.26
CA ALA A 33 3.47 -3.14 15.37
C ALA A 33 4.81 -2.85 14.70
N ASP A 34 5.82 -3.63 15.02
CA ASP A 34 7.12 -3.59 14.38
C ASP A 34 7.07 -3.89 12.88
N TYR A 35 8.12 -3.55 12.14
CA TYR A 35 8.26 -3.89 10.71
C TYR A 35 8.10 -5.38 10.46
N GLY A 36 7.30 -5.72 9.45
CA GLY A 36 7.02 -7.07 9.06
C GLY A 36 5.87 -7.74 9.83
N LYS A 37 5.27 -7.05 10.79
CA LYS A 37 4.15 -7.55 11.57
C LYS A 37 2.89 -6.76 11.33
N LEU A 38 1.76 -7.44 11.32
CA LEU A 38 0.45 -6.80 11.36
C LEU A 38 0.16 -6.40 12.81
N PRO A 39 -0.37 -5.19 13.08
CA PRO A 39 -0.87 -4.85 14.41
C PRO A 39 -1.92 -5.84 14.91
N ASP A 40 -2.05 -5.96 16.23
CA ASP A 40 -3.07 -6.80 16.84
C ASP A 40 -4.48 -6.24 16.60
N LEU A 41 -5.11 -6.70 15.54
CA LEU A 41 -6.44 -6.26 15.10
C LEU A 41 -7.56 -6.61 16.08
N SER A 42 -7.34 -7.52 17.06
CA SER A 42 -8.31 -7.82 18.11
C SER A 42 -8.53 -6.65 19.07
N GLN A 43 -7.63 -5.68 19.05
CA GLN A 43 -7.71 -4.45 19.85
C GLN A 43 -8.61 -3.37 19.23
N VAL A 44 -9.14 -3.57 18.02
CA VAL A 44 -10.04 -2.61 17.38
C VAL A 44 -11.34 -2.52 18.19
N ASP A 45 -11.69 -1.30 18.59
CA ASP A 45 -12.90 -1.02 19.36
C ASP A 45 -14.06 -0.74 18.39
N PRO A 46 -15.12 -1.58 18.35
CA PRO A 46 -16.23 -1.40 17.42
C PRO A 46 -17.08 -0.14 17.69
N ALA A 47 -16.97 0.47 18.88
CA ALA A 47 -17.66 1.71 19.21
C ALA A 47 -16.97 2.96 18.61
N ARG A 48 -15.78 2.81 18.04
CA ARG A 48 -14.93 3.92 17.56
C ARG A 48 -14.76 3.88 16.06
N ASP A 49 -14.56 5.05 15.44
CA ASP A 49 -14.16 5.12 14.05
C ASP A 49 -12.75 4.54 13.89
N LEU A 50 -12.59 3.65 12.93
CA LEU A 50 -11.33 2.99 12.57
C LEU A 50 -10.77 3.64 11.31
N VAL A 51 -9.51 4.10 11.36
CA VAL A 51 -8.77 4.59 10.18
C VAL A 51 -7.54 3.72 9.99
N PHE A 52 -7.38 3.14 8.82
CA PHE A 52 -6.27 2.23 8.54
C PHE A 52 -5.91 2.17 7.06
N THR A 53 -4.73 1.62 6.76
CA THR A 53 -4.33 1.27 5.39
C THR A 53 -4.49 -0.24 5.18
N TRP A 54 -5.04 -0.64 4.03
CA TRP A 54 -5.18 -2.07 3.71
C TRP A 54 -3.84 -2.72 3.40
N ASN A 55 -2.90 -1.95 2.87
CA ASN A 55 -1.60 -2.45 2.43
C ASN A 55 -0.48 -1.46 2.71
N GLY A 56 0.50 -1.89 3.48
CA GLY A 56 1.68 -1.11 3.87
C GLY A 56 2.78 -1.15 2.82
N THR A 57 2.99 -0.03 2.12
CA THR A 57 3.99 0.10 1.05
C THR A 57 5.43 -0.09 1.54
N THR A 58 5.72 0.24 2.80
CA THR A 58 7.07 0.25 3.37
C THR A 58 7.37 -1.04 4.12
N SER A 59 6.35 -1.60 4.78
CA SER A 59 6.46 -2.82 5.57
C SER A 59 6.27 -4.09 4.75
N GLY A 60 5.61 -4.00 3.59
CA GLY A 60 5.21 -5.17 2.82
C GLY A 60 4.11 -6.01 3.49
N VAL A 61 3.41 -5.42 4.47
CA VAL A 61 2.34 -6.08 5.23
C VAL A 61 0.99 -5.62 4.72
N ARG A 62 0.09 -6.56 4.44
CA ARG A 62 -1.32 -6.29 4.11
C ARG A 62 -2.25 -6.80 5.21
N VAL A 63 -3.42 -6.22 5.29
CA VAL A 63 -4.56 -6.80 6.02
C VAL A 63 -5.07 -8.01 5.23
N PRO A 64 -5.15 -9.22 5.81
CA PRO A 64 -5.54 -10.41 5.05
C PRO A 64 -7.03 -10.45 4.69
N ASN A 65 -7.89 -9.92 5.56
CA ASN A 65 -9.34 -9.87 5.38
C ASN A 65 -9.97 -8.81 6.32
N ALA A 66 -11.27 -8.61 6.23
CA ALA A 66 -12.03 -7.66 7.05
C ALA A 66 -12.72 -8.30 8.28
N ASP A 67 -12.31 -9.49 8.71
CA ASP A 67 -13.00 -10.22 9.80
C ASP A 67 -12.91 -9.51 11.15
N PHE A 68 -11.86 -8.73 11.36
CA PHE A 68 -11.68 -7.90 12.56
C PHE A 68 -12.65 -6.71 12.65
N ILE A 69 -13.35 -6.38 11.56
CA ILE A 69 -14.35 -5.31 11.53
C ILE A 69 -15.71 -5.90 11.89
N ALA A 70 -16.21 -5.59 13.08
CA ALA A 70 -17.48 -6.07 13.58
C ALA A 70 -18.65 -5.58 12.71
N GLY A 71 -19.63 -6.44 12.42
CA GLY A 71 -20.79 -6.09 11.61
C GLY A 71 -21.76 -5.15 12.30
N ASP A 72 -21.85 -5.22 13.64
CA ASP A 72 -22.71 -4.41 14.52
C ASP A 72 -22.01 -3.20 15.14
N ARG A 73 -20.85 -2.81 14.60
CA ARG A 73 -20.06 -1.67 15.05
C ARG A 73 -20.82 -0.34 15.02
N GLU A 74 -20.54 0.56 15.92
CA GLU A 74 -21.04 1.95 15.93
C GLU A 74 -20.16 2.87 15.08
N GLY A 75 -18.83 2.66 15.13
CA GLY A 75 -17.83 3.43 14.40
C GLY A 75 -17.82 3.15 12.90
N LEU A 76 -17.21 4.05 12.12
CA LEU A 76 -16.95 3.89 10.69
C LEU A 76 -15.61 3.19 10.45
N ALA A 77 -15.55 2.34 9.44
CA ALA A 77 -14.31 1.78 8.92
C ALA A 77 -13.84 2.58 7.70
N ILE A 78 -12.74 3.31 7.85
CA ILE A 78 -12.16 4.23 6.86
C ILE A 78 -10.84 3.65 6.40
N CYS A 79 -10.75 3.23 5.14
CA CYS A 79 -9.64 2.47 4.59
C CYS A 79 -8.93 3.24 3.46
N ASP A 80 -7.61 3.43 3.59
CA ASP A 80 -6.76 3.73 2.44
C ASP A 80 -6.39 2.40 1.74
N ALA A 81 -6.94 2.21 0.55
CA ALA A 81 -6.68 1.06 -0.30
C ALA A 81 -5.81 1.41 -1.53
N THR A 82 -5.06 2.50 -1.49
CA THR A 82 -4.35 3.04 -2.67
C THR A 82 -3.47 2.00 -3.37
N SER A 83 -2.78 1.14 -2.63
CA SER A 83 -1.95 0.07 -3.21
C SER A 83 -2.59 -1.32 -3.10
N ALA A 84 -3.82 -1.42 -2.60
CA ALA A 84 -4.59 -2.64 -2.50
C ALA A 84 -5.71 -2.75 -3.54
N ALA A 85 -6.34 -1.61 -3.89
CA ALA A 85 -7.40 -1.59 -4.88
C ALA A 85 -6.96 -2.23 -6.20
N PHE A 86 -7.75 -3.16 -6.72
CA PHE A 86 -7.51 -3.99 -7.90
C PHE A 86 -6.35 -5.02 -7.77
N ALA A 87 -5.69 -5.12 -6.61
CA ALA A 87 -4.65 -6.12 -6.38
C ALA A 87 -4.98 -7.07 -5.23
N MET A 88 -5.91 -6.70 -4.38
CA MET A 88 -6.32 -7.47 -3.21
C MET A 88 -7.84 -7.44 -3.07
N PRO A 89 -8.47 -8.50 -2.55
CA PRO A 89 -9.90 -8.49 -2.24
C PRO A 89 -10.20 -7.41 -1.19
N LEU A 90 -11.23 -6.61 -1.42
CA LEU A 90 -11.75 -5.63 -0.47
C LEU A 90 -13.21 -5.97 -0.15
N ASP A 91 -13.53 -6.10 1.12
CA ASP A 91 -14.89 -6.37 1.59
C ASP A 91 -15.64 -5.03 1.77
N PHE A 92 -16.25 -4.55 0.69
CA PHE A 92 -16.99 -3.28 0.69
C PHE A 92 -18.22 -3.28 1.62
N ASP A 93 -18.74 -4.44 2.04
CA ASP A 93 -19.85 -4.50 3.00
C ASP A 93 -19.40 -4.12 4.42
N LYS A 94 -18.10 -4.29 4.71
CA LYS A 94 -17.49 -3.92 5.98
C LYS A 94 -16.76 -2.58 5.97
N LEU A 95 -16.49 -2.01 4.80
CA LEU A 95 -15.75 -0.76 4.64
C LEU A 95 -16.72 0.39 4.36
N ASP A 96 -16.79 1.38 5.27
CA ASP A 96 -17.69 2.51 5.13
C ASP A 96 -17.13 3.60 4.22
N VAL A 97 -15.80 3.77 4.22
CA VAL A 97 -15.08 4.70 3.35
C VAL A 97 -13.86 3.99 2.80
N VAL A 98 -13.72 3.98 1.48
CA VAL A 98 -12.53 3.47 0.80
C VAL A 98 -11.97 4.55 -0.11
N THR A 99 -10.68 4.82 0.03
CA THR A 99 -9.99 5.77 -0.85
C THR A 99 -8.83 5.11 -1.57
N TRP A 100 -8.63 5.50 -2.83
CA TRP A 100 -7.49 5.09 -3.64
C TRP A 100 -7.20 6.12 -4.72
N SER A 101 -6.14 5.89 -5.50
CA SER A 101 -5.85 6.68 -6.69
C SER A 101 -5.28 5.82 -7.82
N TRP A 102 -5.14 6.40 -9.02
CA TRP A 102 -4.97 5.63 -10.27
C TRP A 102 -3.54 5.13 -10.52
N GLN A 103 -2.53 5.71 -9.85
CA GLN A 103 -1.11 5.46 -10.16
C GLN A 103 -0.55 4.12 -9.68
N LYS A 104 -1.35 3.27 -9.08
CA LYS A 104 -0.91 1.96 -8.58
C LYS A 104 -1.26 0.85 -9.59
N VAL A 105 -2.23 0.01 -9.28
CA VAL A 105 -2.54 -1.18 -10.07
C VAL A 105 -3.10 -0.86 -11.46
N LEU A 106 -3.77 0.29 -11.62
CA LEU A 106 -4.26 0.73 -12.93
C LEU A 106 -3.19 1.41 -13.79
N GLY A 107 -2.00 1.72 -13.23
CA GLY A 107 -0.88 2.27 -13.97
C GLY A 107 -1.00 3.72 -14.43
N GLY A 108 -2.08 4.43 -14.03
CA GLY A 108 -2.32 5.81 -14.40
C GLY A 108 -1.56 6.84 -13.58
N GLU A 109 -1.84 8.13 -13.79
CA GLU A 109 -1.23 9.20 -13.02
C GLU A 109 -1.86 9.40 -11.64
N ALA A 110 -1.08 9.90 -10.67
CA ALA A 110 -1.51 10.20 -9.31
C ALA A 110 -2.33 11.51 -9.22
N ALA A 111 -3.21 11.75 -10.17
CA ALA A 111 -3.87 13.04 -10.34
C ALA A 111 -5.19 13.17 -9.58
N HIS A 112 -5.91 12.10 -9.39
CA HIS A 112 -7.26 12.10 -8.82
C HIS A 112 -7.37 11.07 -7.71
N GLY A 113 -7.91 11.50 -6.56
CA GLY A 113 -8.31 10.61 -5.47
C GLY A 113 -9.70 10.06 -5.76
N MET A 114 -9.84 8.75 -5.67
CA MET A 114 -11.13 8.07 -5.74
C MET A 114 -11.67 7.86 -4.33
N LEU A 115 -12.97 7.94 -4.19
CA LEU A 115 -13.65 7.80 -2.91
C LEU A 115 -14.93 6.99 -3.09
N ALA A 116 -15.02 5.85 -2.41
CA ALA A 116 -16.26 5.10 -2.26
C ALA A 116 -16.83 5.35 -0.85
N LEU A 117 -18.11 5.61 -0.78
CA LEU A 117 -18.84 5.83 0.47
C LEU A 117 -19.96 4.81 0.62
N GLY A 118 -19.92 4.07 1.72
CA GLY A 118 -21.02 3.22 2.14
C GLY A 118 -22.18 4.03 2.76
N PRO A 119 -23.37 3.42 2.92
CA PRO A 119 -24.54 4.11 3.46
C PRO A 119 -24.31 4.75 4.83
N ARG A 120 -23.56 4.11 5.73
CA ARG A 120 -23.23 4.61 7.07
C ARG A 120 -22.37 5.88 7.02
N ALA A 121 -21.41 5.93 6.08
CA ALA A 121 -20.60 7.13 5.87
C ALA A 121 -21.44 8.30 5.34
N VAL A 122 -22.38 8.03 4.43
CA VAL A 122 -23.32 9.04 3.94
C VAL A 122 -24.21 9.57 5.07
N GLU A 123 -24.76 8.68 5.90
CA GLU A 123 -25.55 9.08 7.06
C GLU A 123 -24.73 9.96 8.03
N ARG A 124 -23.48 9.60 8.30
CA ARG A 124 -22.57 10.41 9.13
C ARG A 124 -22.33 11.79 8.52
N LEU A 125 -22.09 11.87 7.21
CA LEU A 125 -21.89 13.15 6.50
C LEU A 125 -23.10 14.06 6.57
N GLU A 126 -24.31 13.50 6.55
CA GLU A 126 -25.57 14.25 6.60
C GLU A 126 -25.98 14.64 8.03
N SER A 127 -25.56 13.88 9.03
CA SER A 127 -25.91 14.11 10.44
C SER A 127 -24.89 14.94 11.22
N TYR A 128 -23.65 15.07 10.72
CA TYR A 128 -22.59 15.79 11.41
C TYR A 128 -22.16 17.06 10.67
N ALA A 129 -22.18 18.19 11.36
CA ALA A 129 -21.61 19.43 10.86
C ALA A 129 -20.33 19.75 11.64
N PRO A 130 -19.16 19.81 10.95
CA PRO A 130 -17.91 20.14 11.63
C PRO A 130 -17.95 21.56 12.18
N PRO A 131 -17.38 21.81 13.40
CA PRO A 131 -17.39 23.13 14.04
C PRO A 131 -16.39 24.11 13.41
N TRP A 132 -15.61 23.67 12.43
CA TRP A 132 -14.62 24.50 11.73
C TRP A 132 -14.96 24.59 10.24
N PRO A 133 -14.50 25.64 9.54
CA PRO A 133 -14.71 25.77 8.12
C PRO A 133 -13.94 24.71 7.35
N LEU A 134 -14.59 24.03 6.41
CA LEU A 134 -13.94 23.08 5.50
C LEU A 134 -13.47 23.76 4.22
N PRO A 135 -12.23 23.48 3.75
CA PRO A 135 -11.82 23.79 2.39
C PRO A 135 -12.81 23.22 1.36
N LYS A 136 -12.99 23.92 0.23
CA LYS A 136 -13.98 23.53 -0.79
C LYS A 136 -13.83 22.08 -1.25
N ILE A 137 -12.60 21.59 -1.36
CA ILE A 137 -12.27 20.21 -1.80
C ILE A 137 -12.82 19.12 -0.85
N PHE A 138 -13.00 19.45 0.44
CA PHE A 138 -13.50 18.49 1.43
C PHE A 138 -15.01 18.63 1.71
N ARG A 139 -15.71 19.51 0.97
CA ARG A 139 -17.14 19.71 1.14
C ARG A 139 -17.93 18.70 0.34
N LEU A 140 -18.19 17.54 0.95
CA LEU A 140 -18.98 16.47 0.34
C LEU A 140 -20.50 16.66 0.56
N THR A 141 -20.92 17.69 1.33
CA THR A 141 -22.33 17.99 1.57
C THR A 141 -22.69 19.39 1.08
N LYS A 142 -23.95 19.55 0.67
CA LYS A 142 -24.58 20.84 0.32
C LYS A 142 -25.94 20.91 1.00
N ALA A 143 -26.15 21.94 1.81
CA ALA A 143 -27.39 22.12 2.62
C ALA A 143 -27.71 20.89 3.50
N GLY A 144 -26.69 20.26 4.10
CA GLY A 144 -26.86 19.10 4.98
C GLY A 144 -27.17 17.78 4.27
N LYS A 145 -27.07 17.73 2.94
CA LYS A 145 -27.25 16.51 2.14
C LYS A 145 -26.02 16.21 1.31
N LEU A 146 -25.77 14.94 1.01
CA LEU A 146 -24.68 14.53 0.15
C LEU A 146 -24.72 15.30 -1.18
N ASN A 147 -23.59 15.86 -1.59
CA ASN A 147 -23.45 16.47 -2.91
C ASN A 147 -23.25 15.39 -3.97
N GLU A 148 -24.33 14.78 -4.43
CA GLU A 148 -24.32 13.69 -5.40
C GLU A 148 -23.63 14.06 -6.72
N GLY A 149 -23.56 15.35 -7.06
CA GLY A 149 -22.90 15.82 -8.29
C GLY A 149 -21.45 15.39 -8.36
N VAL A 150 -20.71 15.38 -7.22
CA VAL A 150 -19.32 14.92 -7.14
C VAL A 150 -19.20 13.46 -7.60
N PHE A 151 -20.16 12.61 -7.29
CA PHE A 151 -20.20 11.19 -7.65
C PHE A 151 -20.76 10.94 -9.06
N ARG A 152 -21.23 11.97 -9.73
CA ARG A 152 -21.71 11.96 -11.13
C ARG A 152 -20.75 12.66 -12.09
N GLY A 153 -19.55 13.01 -11.65
CA GLY A 153 -18.53 13.65 -12.45
C GLY A 153 -18.52 15.18 -12.43
N GLU A 154 -19.30 15.83 -11.55
CA GLU A 154 -19.13 17.26 -11.32
C GLU A 154 -17.82 17.53 -10.59
N THR A 155 -16.98 18.35 -11.18
CA THR A 155 -15.65 18.68 -10.62
C THR A 155 -15.62 20.12 -10.10
N ILE A 156 -14.75 20.38 -9.12
CA ILE A 156 -14.54 21.71 -8.55
C ILE A 156 -13.93 22.66 -9.58
N ASN A 157 -12.97 22.15 -10.35
CA ASN A 157 -12.28 22.80 -11.43
C ASN A 157 -12.23 21.87 -12.63
N THR A 158 -11.87 22.38 -13.82
CA THR A 158 -11.64 21.55 -14.99
C THR A 158 -10.56 20.51 -14.69
N PRO A 159 -10.86 19.21 -14.84
CA PRO A 159 -9.88 18.16 -14.61
C PRO A 159 -8.85 18.11 -15.74
N SER A 160 -7.72 17.44 -15.49
CA SER A 160 -6.82 17.06 -16.58
C SER A 160 -7.48 15.96 -17.41
N MET A 161 -7.87 16.30 -18.64
CA MET A 161 -8.51 15.31 -19.54
C MET A 161 -7.56 14.19 -19.93
N LEU A 162 -6.24 14.48 -20.02
CA LEU A 162 -5.23 13.45 -20.29
C LEU A 162 -5.21 12.40 -19.17
N CYS A 163 -5.21 12.81 -17.90
CA CYS A 163 -5.27 11.86 -16.77
C CYS A 163 -6.56 11.05 -16.76
N VAL A 164 -7.69 11.63 -17.20
CA VAL A 164 -8.98 10.92 -17.28
C VAL A 164 -8.93 9.87 -18.38
N GLU A 165 -8.43 10.22 -19.57
CA GLU A 165 -8.29 9.26 -20.69
C GLU A 165 -7.30 8.14 -20.37
N ASP A 166 -6.19 8.44 -19.71
CA ASP A 166 -5.21 7.46 -19.22
C ASP A 166 -5.85 6.48 -18.23
N ALA A 167 -6.62 6.98 -17.27
CA ALA A 167 -7.36 6.13 -16.33
C ALA A 167 -8.43 5.28 -17.02
N LEU A 168 -9.13 5.82 -18.04
CA LEU A 168 -10.10 5.08 -18.84
C LEU A 168 -9.44 3.98 -19.66
N ASP A 169 -8.24 4.21 -20.20
CA ASP A 169 -7.48 3.18 -20.89
C ASP A 169 -7.09 2.04 -19.95
N GLY A 170 -6.57 2.37 -18.76
CA GLY A 170 -6.28 1.39 -17.71
C GLY A 170 -7.50 0.57 -17.29
N LEU A 171 -8.69 1.19 -17.21
CA LEU A 171 -9.94 0.48 -16.91
C LEU A 171 -10.38 -0.44 -18.05
N ARG A 172 -10.28 0.00 -19.32
CA ARG A 172 -10.58 -0.85 -20.49
C ARG A 172 -9.63 -2.03 -20.58
N TRP A 173 -8.34 -1.80 -20.31
CA TRP A 173 -7.36 -2.88 -20.19
C TRP A 173 -7.76 -3.88 -19.10
N ALA A 174 -8.13 -3.41 -17.91
CA ALA A 174 -8.58 -4.26 -16.83
C ALA A 174 -9.81 -5.10 -17.20
N GLU A 175 -10.82 -4.48 -17.85
CA GLU A 175 -12.00 -5.21 -18.37
C GLU A 175 -11.61 -6.27 -19.39
N SER A 176 -10.67 -5.98 -20.29
CA SER A 176 -10.22 -6.93 -21.32
C SER A 176 -9.55 -8.17 -20.74
N LEU A 177 -8.99 -8.08 -19.54
CA LEU A 177 -8.37 -9.19 -18.81
C LEU A 177 -9.36 -10.00 -17.97
N GLY A 178 -10.57 -9.49 -17.72
CA GLY A 178 -11.58 -10.11 -16.85
C GLY A 178 -11.87 -9.31 -15.57
N GLY A 179 -11.51 -8.03 -15.53
CA GLY A 179 -11.84 -7.10 -14.44
C GLY A 179 -10.96 -7.26 -13.20
N ALA A 180 -11.49 -6.80 -12.08
CA ALA A 180 -10.74 -6.74 -10.83
C ALA A 180 -10.22 -8.11 -10.35
N GLU A 181 -11.00 -9.19 -10.52
CA GLU A 181 -10.60 -10.53 -10.13
C GLU A 181 -9.36 -11.02 -10.90
N ALA A 182 -9.30 -10.73 -12.20
CA ALA A 182 -8.12 -11.05 -13.01
C ALA A 182 -6.89 -10.26 -12.59
N LEU A 183 -7.03 -8.98 -12.26
CA LEU A 183 -5.92 -8.15 -11.77
C LEU A 183 -5.42 -8.62 -10.39
N ILE A 184 -6.32 -9.02 -9.50
CA ILE A 184 -5.97 -9.62 -8.21
C ILE A 184 -5.18 -10.91 -8.44
N ALA A 185 -5.67 -11.80 -9.30
CA ALA A 185 -4.99 -13.06 -9.62
C ALA A 185 -3.58 -12.83 -10.19
N ARG A 186 -3.40 -11.86 -11.09
CA ARG A 186 -2.07 -11.49 -11.62
C ARG A 186 -1.11 -11.05 -10.51
N SER A 187 -1.57 -10.21 -9.59
CA SER A 187 -0.75 -9.74 -8.46
C SER A 187 -0.37 -10.89 -7.51
N GLU A 188 -1.27 -11.83 -7.27
CA GLU A 188 -1.00 -13.01 -6.44
C GLU A 188 -0.01 -13.98 -7.13
N VAL A 189 -0.08 -14.15 -8.46
CA VAL A 189 0.88 -14.95 -9.23
C VAL A 189 2.28 -14.33 -9.16
N ASN A 190 2.39 -12.99 -9.24
CA ASN A 190 3.65 -12.29 -9.06
C ASN A 190 4.26 -12.51 -7.66
N LEU A 191 3.43 -12.41 -6.62
CA LEU A 191 3.88 -12.72 -5.25
C LEU A 191 4.32 -14.18 -5.12
N ALA A 192 3.58 -15.13 -5.73
CA ALA A 192 3.92 -16.55 -5.70
C ALA A 192 5.26 -16.86 -6.37
N ALA A 193 5.57 -16.20 -7.50
CA ALA A 193 6.86 -16.35 -8.16
C ALA A 193 8.03 -15.91 -7.25
N VAL A 194 7.89 -14.76 -6.59
CA VAL A 194 8.89 -14.30 -5.61
C VAL A 194 8.96 -15.24 -4.40
N ALA A 195 7.81 -15.75 -3.93
CA ALA A 195 7.77 -16.67 -2.78
C ALA A 195 8.48 -18.00 -3.08
N ALA A 196 8.27 -18.55 -4.28
CA ALA A 196 8.96 -19.76 -4.72
C ALA A 196 10.48 -19.54 -4.77
N TRP A 197 10.92 -18.41 -5.30
CA TRP A 197 12.36 -18.06 -5.35
C TRP A 197 12.94 -17.87 -3.94
N VAL A 198 12.26 -17.14 -3.04
CA VAL A 198 12.72 -16.92 -1.65
C VAL A 198 12.88 -18.26 -0.92
N ALA A 199 11.95 -19.21 -1.12
CA ALA A 199 11.97 -20.51 -0.43
C ALA A 199 13.23 -21.34 -0.74
N GLU A 200 13.90 -21.08 -1.84
CA GLU A 200 15.14 -21.76 -2.26
C GLU A 200 16.42 -20.96 -1.92
N ARG A 201 16.32 -19.87 -1.17
CA ARG A 201 17.45 -18.97 -0.88
C ARG A 201 17.71 -18.86 0.61
N ASP A 202 18.99 -18.86 0.96
CA ASP A 202 19.47 -18.67 2.33
C ASP A 202 19.86 -17.22 2.65
N TRP A 203 19.86 -16.33 1.64
CA TRP A 203 20.27 -14.94 1.80
C TRP A 203 19.09 -13.95 1.85
N ALA A 204 17.95 -14.31 1.29
CA ALA A 204 16.77 -13.46 1.16
C ALA A 204 15.58 -14.03 1.96
N GLY A 205 14.76 -13.15 2.53
CA GLY A 205 13.53 -13.51 3.21
C GLY A 205 12.49 -12.39 3.06
N PHE A 206 11.20 -12.70 3.26
CA PHE A 206 10.19 -11.66 3.31
C PHE A 206 10.36 -10.79 4.56
N LEU A 207 10.12 -9.48 4.41
CA LEU A 207 10.02 -8.60 5.57
C LEU A 207 8.74 -8.91 6.36
N ALA A 208 7.60 -9.12 5.68
CA ALA A 208 6.36 -9.60 6.29
C ALA A 208 6.55 -11.06 6.77
N GLU A 209 6.42 -11.27 8.09
CA GLU A 209 6.73 -12.55 8.73
C GLU A 209 5.70 -13.62 8.37
N GLU A 210 4.41 -13.29 8.52
CA GLU A 210 3.32 -14.23 8.27
C GLU A 210 2.91 -14.26 6.78
N PRO A 211 2.82 -15.44 6.16
CA PRO A 211 2.53 -15.58 4.73
C PRO A 211 1.25 -14.86 4.27
N GLU A 212 0.17 -14.94 5.04
CA GLU A 212 -1.13 -14.33 4.74
C GLU A 212 -1.11 -12.80 4.77
N THR A 213 -0.14 -12.22 5.50
CA THR A 213 0.03 -10.77 5.60
C THR A 213 0.97 -10.20 4.54
N ARG A 214 1.55 -11.02 3.65
CA ARG A 214 2.45 -10.55 2.61
C ARG A 214 1.71 -9.76 1.55
N SER A 215 2.22 -8.56 1.27
CA SER A 215 1.69 -7.70 0.20
C SER A 215 1.98 -8.30 -1.17
N SER A 216 0.96 -8.38 -2.04
CA SER A 216 1.13 -8.77 -3.45
C SER A 216 1.55 -7.61 -4.37
N THR A 217 1.57 -6.37 -3.84
CA THR A 217 1.98 -5.18 -4.61
C THR A 217 3.30 -4.60 -4.15
N SER A 218 3.52 -4.46 -2.86
CA SER A 218 4.79 -3.99 -2.27
C SER A 218 5.49 -5.16 -1.62
N ILE A 219 6.13 -6.00 -2.44
CA ILE A 219 6.83 -7.20 -1.98
C ILE A 219 8.15 -6.76 -1.37
N CYS A 220 8.21 -6.68 -0.04
CA CYS A 220 9.39 -6.25 0.69
C CYS A 220 10.21 -7.45 1.15
N LEU A 221 11.50 -7.44 0.80
CA LEU A 221 12.47 -8.48 1.13
C LEU A 221 13.54 -7.94 2.07
N LYS A 222 13.90 -8.74 3.07
CA LYS A 222 15.05 -8.51 3.96
C LYS A 222 16.22 -9.42 3.55
N ILE A 223 17.44 -8.97 3.78
CA ILE A 223 18.64 -9.77 3.57
C ILE A 223 18.94 -10.49 4.88
N VAL A 224 18.85 -11.82 4.88
CA VAL A 224 19.01 -12.67 6.07
C VAL A 224 20.38 -13.34 6.16
N ASP A 225 21.24 -13.15 5.17
CA ASP A 225 22.59 -13.74 5.11
C ASP A 225 23.42 -13.37 6.37
N PRO A 226 24.08 -14.31 7.04
CA PRO A 226 24.88 -14.07 8.25
C PRO A 226 25.96 -12.99 8.08
N TRP A 227 26.60 -12.93 6.91
CA TRP A 227 27.59 -11.88 6.60
C TRP A 227 26.93 -10.49 6.67
N PHE A 228 25.77 -10.33 6.03
CA PHE A 228 25.05 -9.05 6.06
C PHE A 228 24.57 -8.70 7.48
N GLN A 229 24.09 -9.70 8.22
CA GLN A 229 23.60 -9.50 9.58
C GLN A 229 24.73 -9.15 10.58
N ALA A 230 25.97 -9.48 10.28
CA ALA A 230 27.14 -9.09 11.08
C ALA A 230 27.61 -7.65 10.84
N LEU A 231 27.15 -6.99 9.77
CA LEU A 231 27.45 -5.58 9.49
C LEU A 231 26.75 -4.65 10.49
N ASP A 232 27.33 -3.50 10.75
CA ASP A 232 26.65 -2.42 11.47
C ASP A 232 25.51 -1.80 10.62
N GLY A 233 24.73 -0.92 11.24
CA GLY A 233 23.56 -0.32 10.58
C GLY A 233 23.90 0.51 9.34
N GLU A 234 25.02 1.24 9.37
CA GLU A 234 25.48 2.07 8.24
C GLU A 234 25.97 1.20 7.08
N ALA A 235 26.74 0.17 7.38
CA ALA A 235 27.22 -0.78 6.38
C ALA A 235 26.07 -1.59 5.76
N ARG A 236 25.05 -1.99 6.54
CA ARG A 236 23.83 -2.64 5.99
C ARG A 236 23.10 -1.72 5.03
N ALA A 237 22.87 -0.47 5.42
CA ALA A 237 22.18 0.52 4.58
C ALA A 237 22.95 0.76 3.27
N LYS A 238 24.28 0.90 3.38
CA LYS A 238 25.16 1.05 2.22
C LYS A 238 25.12 -0.19 1.31
N THR A 239 25.19 -1.38 1.87
CA THR A 239 25.16 -2.64 1.11
C THR A 239 23.86 -2.80 0.34
N ALA A 240 22.71 -2.54 0.97
CA ALA A 240 21.39 -2.60 0.30
C ALA A 240 21.29 -1.55 -0.82
N LYS A 241 21.83 -0.35 -0.61
CA LYS A 241 21.91 0.68 -1.65
C LYS A 241 22.84 0.29 -2.80
N ASP A 242 24.01 -0.27 -2.51
CA ASP A 242 24.96 -0.72 -3.53
C ASP A 242 24.33 -1.83 -4.39
N LEU A 243 23.56 -2.76 -3.80
CA LEU A 243 22.81 -3.79 -4.51
C LEU A 243 21.76 -3.19 -5.46
N ALA A 244 20.92 -2.28 -4.97
CA ALA A 244 19.93 -1.59 -5.79
C ALA A 244 20.58 -0.79 -6.93
N SER A 245 21.69 -0.07 -6.63
CA SER A 245 22.41 0.72 -7.63
C SER A 245 23.09 -0.14 -8.71
N LEU A 246 23.53 -1.36 -8.35
CA LEU A 246 24.11 -2.30 -9.31
C LEU A 246 23.05 -2.78 -10.31
N LEU A 247 21.84 -3.11 -9.83
CA LEU A 247 20.72 -3.53 -10.68
C LEU A 247 20.22 -2.38 -11.58
N ASP A 248 20.19 -1.16 -11.06
CA ASP A 248 19.85 0.04 -11.83
C ASP A 248 20.90 0.32 -12.92
N GLY A 249 22.19 0.22 -12.59
CA GLY A 249 23.31 0.40 -13.53
C GLY A 249 23.32 -0.61 -14.67
N GLU A 250 22.86 -1.84 -14.45
CA GLU A 250 22.69 -2.86 -15.50
C GLU A 250 21.36 -2.70 -16.27
N GLY A 251 20.51 -1.74 -15.90
CA GLY A 251 19.22 -1.50 -16.55
C GLY A 251 18.16 -2.58 -16.27
N VAL A 252 18.35 -3.35 -15.19
CA VAL A 252 17.50 -4.52 -14.86
C VAL A 252 16.36 -4.15 -13.95
N ALA A 253 16.59 -3.31 -12.94
CA ALA A 253 15.56 -2.95 -11.99
C ALA A 253 15.73 -1.50 -11.48
N PHE A 254 14.68 -0.72 -11.56
CA PHE A 254 14.64 0.68 -11.15
C PHE A 254 13.82 0.81 -9.85
N ASP A 255 14.27 1.69 -8.92
CA ASP A 255 13.62 1.96 -7.62
C ASP A 255 13.35 0.69 -6.77
N ILE A 256 14.22 -0.33 -6.88
CA ILE A 256 14.07 -1.61 -6.17
C ILE A 256 14.53 -1.55 -4.71
N GLY A 257 15.16 -0.47 -4.29
CA GLY A 257 15.60 -0.27 -2.90
C GLY A 257 14.45 -0.17 -1.91
N SER A 258 14.74 -0.45 -0.64
CA SER A 258 13.78 -0.22 0.44
C SER A 258 13.42 1.26 0.56
N TYR A 259 12.20 1.55 1.02
CA TYR A 259 11.75 2.92 1.21
C TYR A 259 12.47 3.59 2.40
N ARG A 260 12.56 4.94 2.41
CA ARG A 260 13.43 5.74 3.30
C ARG A 260 13.45 5.32 4.78
N ALA A 261 12.34 4.89 5.34
CA ALA A 261 12.22 4.53 6.75
C ALA A 261 12.19 3.02 7.00
N ALA A 262 12.25 2.20 5.93
CA ALA A 262 12.25 0.74 6.04
C ALA A 262 13.63 0.19 6.43
N PRO A 263 13.69 -0.99 7.03
CA PRO A 263 14.94 -1.71 7.19
C PRO A 263 15.65 -1.90 5.85
N PRO A 264 17.00 -1.90 5.83
CA PRO A 264 17.76 -2.15 4.61
C PRO A 264 17.37 -3.47 3.94
N GLY A 265 16.94 -3.40 2.70
CA GLY A 265 16.43 -4.55 1.94
C GLY A 265 16.01 -4.14 0.53
N LEU A 266 15.13 -4.91 -0.07
CA LEU A 266 14.61 -4.70 -1.41
C LEU A 266 13.08 -4.59 -1.37
N ARG A 267 12.52 -3.91 -2.37
CA ARG A 267 11.08 -3.78 -2.55
C ARG A 267 10.73 -3.94 -4.02
N ILE A 268 10.01 -4.98 -4.34
CA ILE A 268 9.55 -5.28 -5.70
C ILE A 268 8.10 -4.85 -5.84
N TRP A 269 7.78 -4.10 -6.90
CA TRP A 269 6.40 -3.84 -7.26
C TRP A 269 5.82 -5.05 -8.00
N GLY A 270 4.84 -5.73 -7.39
CA GLY A 270 4.20 -6.94 -7.92
C GLY A 270 2.77 -6.73 -8.44
N GLY A 271 2.31 -5.48 -8.58
CA GLY A 271 0.96 -5.17 -9.07
C GLY A 271 0.70 -5.68 -10.49
N ALA A 272 -0.57 -5.77 -10.86
CA ALA A 272 -1.03 -6.44 -12.09
C ALA A 272 -0.49 -5.84 -13.41
N THR A 273 0.09 -4.63 -13.39
CA THR A 273 0.76 -4.01 -14.54
C THR A 273 2.15 -4.58 -14.83
N VAL A 274 2.67 -5.43 -13.95
CA VAL A 274 3.94 -6.13 -14.15
C VAL A 274 3.64 -7.56 -14.60
N GLU A 275 4.29 -8.00 -15.68
CA GLU A 275 4.16 -9.38 -16.16
C GLU A 275 4.97 -10.32 -15.24
N THR A 276 4.42 -11.50 -14.96
CA THR A 276 5.12 -12.52 -14.14
C THR A 276 6.46 -12.92 -14.75
N ALA A 277 6.53 -12.97 -16.07
CA ALA A 277 7.79 -13.27 -16.78
C ALA A 277 8.89 -12.24 -16.50
N ASP A 278 8.54 -10.95 -16.29
CA ASP A 278 9.51 -9.91 -15.91
C ASP A 278 9.99 -10.09 -14.47
N ILE A 279 9.08 -10.48 -13.56
CA ILE A 279 9.46 -10.86 -12.19
C ILE A 279 10.43 -12.05 -12.22
N GLU A 280 10.08 -13.12 -12.95
CA GLU A 280 10.93 -14.32 -13.07
C GLU A 280 12.30 -14.00 -13.68
N ALA A 281 12.35 -13.11 -14.67
CA ALA A 281 13.60 -12.65 -15.28
C ALA A 281 14.47 -11.82 -14.30
N LEU A 282 13.85 -11.06 -13.40
CA LEU A 282 14.53 -10.27 -12.37
C LEU A 282 15.24 -11.17 -11.32
N LEU A 283 14.60 -12.28 -10.90
CA LEU A 283 15.05 -13.06 -9.75
C LEU A 283 16.50 -13.54 -9.82
N PRO A 284 17.04 -14.07 -10.96
CA PRO A 284 18.46 -14.41 -11.09
C PRO A 284 19.40 -13.21 -10.95
N TRP A 285 18.95 -12.02 -11.36
CA TRP A 285 19.73 -10.80 -11.20
C TRP A 285 19.86 -10.36 -9.76
N LEU A 286 18.86 -10.65 -8.92
CA LEU A 286 18.96 -10.41 -7.47
C LEU A 286 20.07 -11.29 -6.86
N ASP A 287 20.12 -12.58 -7.23
CA ASP A 287 21.16 -13.51 -6.78
C ASP A 287 22.57 -13.03 -7.23
N TRP A 288 22.68 -12.64 -8.49
CA TRP A 288 23.94 -12.11 -9.05
C TRP A 288 24.38 -10.84 -8.33
N ALA A 289 23.48 -9.85 -8.16
CA ALA A 289 23.79 -8.59 -7.53
C ALA A 289 24.21 -8.77 -6.06
N PHE A 290 23.52 -9.64 -5.32
CA PHE A 290 23.88 -9.99 -3.95
C PHE A 290 25.28 -10.62 -3.89
N ALA A 291 25.58 -11.60 -4.74
CA ALA A 291 26.90 -12.25 -4.80
C ALA A 291 28.01 -11.25 -5.17
N ALA A 292 27.77 -10.35 -6.13
CA ALA A 292 28.72 -9.33 -6.55
C ALA A 292 29.03 -8.34 -5.41
N VAL A 293 28.03 -7.86 -4.70
CA VAL A 293 28.21 -6.93 -3.57
C VAL A 293 28.91 -7.63 -2.41
N LYS A 294 28.52 -8.88 -2.07
CA LYS A 294 29.13 -9.66 -0.98
C LYS A 294 30.61 -9.96 -1.24
N SER A 295 30.98 -10.26 -2.49
CA SER A 295 32.37 -10.52 -2.87
C SER A 295 33.24 -9.25 -3.02
N GLY A 296 32.66 -8.06 -2.93
CA GLY A 296 33.35 -6.80 -3.22
C GLY A 296 33.70 -6.60 -4.70
N SER A 297 33.18 -7.44 -5.58
CA SER A 297 33.41 -7.41 -7.03
C SER A 297 32.56 -6.30 -7.65
N ARG A 298 32.96 -5.02 -7.51
CA ARG A 298 32.40 -3.92 -8.31
C ARG A 298 32.98 -4.06 -9.71
N ARG A 299 32.18 -4.33 -10.74
CA ARG A 299 32.55 -3.95 -12.09
C ARG A 299 32.62 -2.42 -12.12
N ALA A 300 33.81 -1.90 -12.33
CA ALA A 300 34.01 -0.51 -12.68
C ALA A 300 33.23 -0.26 -13.99
N ALA A 301 32.27 0.66 -13.94
CA ALA A 301 31.65 1.21 -15.14
C ALA A 301 32.67 2.08 -15.86
#